data_5d56996f6a3e2e932c98558b8b1cc826
#
_entry.id   5d56996f6a3e2e932c98558b8b1cc826
#
_cell.length_a   1.000
_cell.length_b   1.000
_cell.length_c   1.000
_cell.angle_alpha   90.00
_cell.angle_beta   90.00
_cell.angle_gamma   90.00
#
_symmetry.space_group_name_H-M   'P 1'
#
loop_
_entity.id
_entity.type
_entity.pdbx_description
1 polymer ?
#
loop_
_entity_poly.entity_id
_entity_poly.type
_entity_poly.pdbx_seq_one_letter_code
_entity_poly.pdbx_strand_id
1 'polypeptide(L)'
;MIPRSVLAIIGSWLIAHCIKYTIAASTQAARPNLRRQLFISGGMPSSHAAISWAVWVVVVMSDGIHSSAAAIATLVALIFCYDAVKVRRSSGEQGEAIAQIIDKSGLSVAKPRAARGHTPLEVCVGATLGLLVGYVVFYIT
;
A
#
# COMPACT_ATOMS: atom_id res chain seq x y z
N MET A 1 25.38 -7.77 -7.61
CA MET A 1 24.76 -7.34 -6.34
C MET A 1 23.35 -6.79 -6.62
N ILE A 2 22.37 -7.11 -5.79
CA ILE A 2 21.00 -6.57 -5.92
C ILE A 2 21.01 -5.11 -5.44
N PRO A 3 20.44 -4.15 -6.19
CA PRO A 3 20.38 -2.75 -5.76
C PRO A 3 19.65 -2.59 -4.42
N ARG A 4 20.12 -1.71 -3.56
CA ARG A 4 19.52 -1.41 -2.25
C ARG A 4 18.05 -1.05 -2.34
N SER A 5 17.67 -0.28 -3.36
CA SER A 5 16.27 0.10 -3.61
C SER A 5 15.38 -1.12 -3.88
N VAL A 6 15.88 -2.13 -4.58
CA VAL A 6 15.14 -3.38 -4.83
C VAL A 6 14.96 -4.18 -3.54
N LEU A 7 16.00 -4.24 -2.69
CA LEU A 7 15.88 -4.88 -1.38
C LEU A 7 14.88 -4.16 -0.47
N ALA A 8 14.87 -2.82 -0.50
CA ALA A 8 13.90 -2.01 0.24
C ALA A 8 12.46 -2.25 -0.24
N ILE A 9 12.23 -2.37 -1.56
CA ILE A 9 10.92 -2.71 -2.14
C ILE A 9 10.46 -4.08 -1.62
N ILE A 10 11.28 -5.11 -1.80
CA ILE A 10 10.92 -6.49 -1.43
C ILE A 10 10.71 -6.59 0.10
N GLY A 11 11.63 -6.05 0.89
CA GLY A 11 11.57 -6.11 2.35
C GLY A 11 10.33 -5.40 2.90
N SER A 12 10.08 -4.16 2.48
CA SER A 12 8.91 -3.40 2.94
C SER A 12 7.58 -4.04 2.49
N TRP A 13 7.54 -4.60 1.27
CA TRP A 13 6.38 -5.33 0.78
C TRP A 13 6.10 -6.57 1.63
N LEU A 14 7.11 -7.41 1.86
CA LEU A 14 6.98 -8.62 2.67
C LEU A 14 6.52 -8.30 4.09
N ILE A 15 7.20 -7.36 4.77
CA ILE A 15 6.87 -6.99 6.15
C ILE A 15 5.45 -6.43 6.24
N ALA A 16 5.06 -5.54 5.32
CA ALA A 16 3.71 -4.99 5.29
C ALA A 16 2.64 -6.08 5.11
N HIS A 17 2.89 -7.09 4.26
CA HIS A 17 1.96 -8.20 4.05
C HIS A 17 1.93 -9.17 5.23
N CYS A 18 3.06 -9.44 5.88
CA CYS A 18 3.10 -10.23 7.12
C CYS A 18 2.27 -9.57 8.22
N ILE A 19 2.44 -8.25 8.44
CA ILE A 19 1.65 -7.51 9.43
C ILE A 19 0.16 -7.53 9.08
N LYS A 20 -0.22 -7.31 7.81
CA LYS A 20 -1.61 -7.42 7.36
C LYS A 20 -2.20 -8.79 7.66
N TYR A 21 -1.45 -9.84 7.35
CA TYR A 21 -1.91 -11.21 7.58
C TYR A 21 -2.11 -11.50 9.08
N THR A 22 -1.19 -11.09 9.93
CA THR A 22 -1.29 -11.27 11.39
C THR A 22 -2.48 -10.50 11.98
N ILE A 23 -2.70 -9.26 11.56
CA ILE A 23 -3.87 -8.46 11.98
C ILE A 23 -5.17 -9.14 11.53
N ALA A 24 -5.25 -9.57 10.27
CA ALA A 24 -6.44 -10.23 9.75
C ALA A 24 -6.70 -11.58 10.44
N ALA A 25 -5.66 -12.33 10.76
CA ALA A 25 -5.78 -13.61 11.47
C ALA A 25 -6.25 -13.44 12.92
N SER A 26 -5.90 -12.30 13.55
CA SER A 26 -6.32 -12.01 14.94
C SER A 26 -7.74 -11.41 15.03
N THR A 27 -8.24 -10.80 13.95
CA THR A 27 -9.53 -10.08 13.96
C THR A 27 -10.68 -10.84 13.31
N GLN A 28 -10.40 -11.90 12.53
CA GLN A 28 -11.41 -12.67 11.80
C GLN A 28 -11.61 -14.05 12.43
N ALA A 29 -12.88 -14.46 12.54
CA ALA A 29 -13.25 -15.80 13.07
C ALA A 29 -12.78 -16.97 12.18
N ALA A 30 -12.44 -16.73 10.91
CA ALA A 30 -11.90 -17.70 9.97
C ALA A 30 -10.53 -17.27 9.47
N ARG A 31 -9.63 -18.23 9.21
CA ARG A 31 -8.29 -17.94 8.66
C ARG A 31 -8.39 -17.15 7.34
N PRO A 32 -7.70 -16.02 7.21
CA PRO A 32 -7.74 -15.22 6.01
C PRO A 32 -7.16 -16.01 4.82
N ASN A 33 -7.84 -15.95 3.68
CA ASN A 33 -7.31 -16.53 2.45
C ASN A 33 -6.12 -15.69 1.94
N LEU A 34 -4.94 -16.29 1.89
CA LEU A 34 -3.68 -15.63 1.52
C LEU A 34 -3.78 -14.95 0.14
N ARG A 35 -4.39 -15.64 -0.86
CA ARG A 35 -4.62 -15.05 -2.19
C ARG A 35 -5.45 -13.78 -2.12
N ARG A 36 -6.50 -13.80 -1.32
CA ARG A 36 -7.38 -12.63 -1.15
C ARG A 36 -6.64 -11.48 -0.51
N GLN A 37 -5.80 -11.74 0.49
CA GLN A 37 -5.00 -10.73 1.20
C GLN A 37 -3.92 -10.09 0.30
N LEU A 38 -3.29 -10.85 -0.58
CA LEU A 38 -2.25 -10.34 -1.48
C LEU A 38 -2.81 -9.44 -2.59
N PHE A 39 -4.04 -9.72 -3.08
CA PHE A 39 -4.61 -9.06 -4.25
C PHE A 39 -5.77 -8.09 -3.95
N ILE A 40 -6.28 -8.05 -2.71
CA ILE A 40 -7.31 -7.08 -2.31
C ILE A 40 -6.63 -5.90 -1.63
N SER A 41 -6.86 -4.70 -2.20
CA SER A 41 -6.41 -3.45 -1.59
C SER A 41 -7.22 -3.14 -0.32
N GLY A 42 -6.57 -2.55 0.66
CA GLY A 42 -7.14 -2.16 1.94
C GLY A 42 -6.45 -2.84 3.14
N GLY A 43 -6.76 -2.39 4.33
CA GLY A 43 -6.19 -2.89 5.59
C GLY A 43 -4.82 -2.31 5.95
N MET A 44 -4.48 -2.39 7.23
CA MET A 44 -3.28 -1.80 7.83
C MET A 44 -2.12 -2.82 7.88
N PRO A 45 -0.88 -2.38 7.56
CA PRO A 45 -0.46 -1.08 7.01
C PRO A 45 -0.64 -0.99 5.49
N SER A 46 -0.63 0.24 4.90
CA SER A 46 -0.60 0.42 3.45
C SER A 46 0.73 -0.05 2.86
N SER A 47 0.70 -1.12 2.07
CA SER A 47 1.91 -1.65 1.43
C SER A 47 2.50 -0.72 0.37
N HIS A 48 1.66 0.03 -0.35
CA HIS A 48 2.14 1.01 -1.35
C HIS A 48 2.87 2.18 -0.68
N ALA A 49 2.34 2.70 0.43
CA ALA A 49 3.03 3.71 1.21
C ALA A 49 4.35 3.16 1.79
N ALA A 50 4.35 1.93 2.32
CA ALA A 50 5.57 1.32 2.86
C ALA A 50 6.66 1.19 1.79
N ILE A 51 6.33 0.67 0.60
CA ILE A 51 7.29 0.51 -0.49
C ILE A 51 7.84 1.86 -0.94
N SER A 52 6.97 2.84 -1.21
CA SER A 52 7.40 4.14 -1.75
C SER A 52 8.29 4.91 -0.79
N TRP A 53 7.97 4.91 0.50
CA TRP A 53 8.80 5.57 1.52
C TRP A 53 10.08 4.81 1.83
N ALA A 54 10.11 3.47 1.69
CA ALA A 54 11.35 2.71 1.83
C ALA A 54 12.35 3.04 0.69
N VAL A 55 11.85 3.12 -0.54
CA VAL A 55 12.67 3.55 -1.68
C VAL A 55 13.14 5.00 -1.52
N TRP A 56 12.26 5.88 -1.04
CA TRP A 56 12.60 7.28 -0.80
C TRP A 56 13.79 7.41 0.16
N VAL A 57 13.79 6.69 1.29
CA VAL A 57 14.92 6.72 2.23
C VAL A 57 16.22 6.29 1.56
N VAL A 58 16.20 5.16 0.83
CA VAL A 58 17.40 4.64 0.16
C VAL A 58 17.94 5.66 -0.84
N VAL A 59 17.07 6.27 -1.64
CA VAL A 59 17.47 7.30 -2.63
C VAL A 59 18.04 8.53 -1.94
N VAL A 60 17.38 9.06 -0.91
CA VAL A 60 17.86 10.25 -0.18
C VAL A 60 19.20 9.99 0.48
N MET A 61 19.41 8.82 1.05
CA MET A 61 20.66 8.47 1.71
C MET A 61 21.79 8.15 0.73
N SER A 62 21.47 7.68 -0.49
CA SER A 62 22.46 7.41 -1.53
C SER A 62 22.86 8.64 -2.31
N ASP A 63 21.90 9.45 -2.77
CA ASP A 63 22.09 10.52 -3.75
C ASP A 63 21.96 11.93 -3.14
N GLY A 64 21.52 11.99 -1.87
CA GLY A 64 21.25 13.24 -1.15
C GLY A 64 19.85 13.81 -1.40
N ILE A 65 19.35 14.55 -0.41
CA ILE A 65 17.98 15.13 -0.42
C ILE A 65 17.77 16.16 -1.53
N HIS A 66 18.85 16.79 -2.04
CA HIS A 66 18.79 17.80 -3.10
C HIS A 66 18.93 17.20 -4.51
N SER A 67 19.02 15.88 -4.64
CA SER A 67 19.14 15.22 -5.94
C SER A 67 17.80 15.21 -6.69
N SER A 68 17.86 15.17 -8.01
CA SER A 68 16.67 14.99 -8.86
C SER A 68 15.98 13.65 -8.59
N ALA A 69 16.77 12.61 -8.24
CA ALA A 69 16.23 11.31 -7.87
C ALA A 69 15.40 11.39 -6.58
N ALA A 70 15.86 12.13 -5.56
CA ALA A 70 15.10 12.35 -4.33
C ALA A 70 13.80 13.12 -4.59
N ALA A 71 13.83 14.12 -5.48
CA ALA A 71 12.62 14.86 -5.85
C ALA A 71 11.59 13.97 -6.55
N ILE A 72 12.03 13.10 -7.48
CA ILE A 72 11.15 12.12 -8.14
C ILE A 72 10.61 11.10 -7.13
N ALA A 73 11.46 10.55 -6.27
CA ALA A 73 11.03 9.61 -5.23
C ALA A 73 10.00 10.22 -4.28
N THR A 74 10.17 11.51 -3.91
CA THR A 74 9.21 12.26 -3.10
C THR A 74 7.86 12.37 -3.82
N LEU A 75 7.87 12.80 -5.09
CA LEU A 75 6.65 12.91 -5.89
C LEU A 75 5.92 11.58 -5.97
N VAL A 76 6.63 10.49 -6.25
CA VAL A 76 6.06 9.14 -6.32
C VAL A 76 5.45 8.73 -4.98
N ALA A 77 6.15 8.94 -3.85
CA ALA A 77 5.64 8.61 -2.52
C ALA A 77 4.35 9.37 -2.20
N LEU A 78 4.30 10.66 -2.52
CA LEU A 78 3.11 11.49 -2.31
C LEU A 78 1.94 11.05 -3.20
N ILE A 79 2.19 10.72 -4.47
CA ILE A 79 1.16 10.21 -5.39
C ILE A 79 0.58 8.89 -4.86
N PHE A 80 1.41 7.95 -4.41
CA PHE A 80 0.90 6.69 -3.85
C PHE A 80 0.09 6.89 -2.56
N CYS A 81 0.50 7.82 -1.70
CA CYS A 81 -0.27 8.15 -0.50
C CYS A 81 -1.63 8.77 -0.87
N TYR A 82 -1.65 9.71 -1.81
CA TYR A 82 -2.88 10.34 -2.30
C TYR A 82 -3.81 9.34 -2.98
N ASP A 83 -3.28 8.50 -3.89
CA ASP A 83 -4.04 7.43 -4.55
C ASP A 83 -4.71 6.51 -3.52
N ALA A 84 -3.95 6.06 -2.53
CA ALA A 84 -4.45 5.16 -1.51
C ALA A 84 -5.62 5.75 -0.71
N VAL A 85 -5.54 7.04 -0.31
CA VAL A 85 -6.53 7.70 0.54
C VAL A 85 -7.73 8.23 -0.24
N LYS A 86 -7.50 8.77 -1.45
CA LYS A 86 -8.53 9.50 -2.21
C LYS A 86 -9.04 8.69 -3.40
N VAL A 87 -8.17 8.32 -4.35
CA VAL A 87 -8.60 7.74 -5.63
C VAL A 87 -9.23 6.36 -5.41
N ARG A 88 -8.54 5.47 -4.70
CA ARG A 88 -9.05 4.10 -4.44
C ARG A 88 -10.29 4.11 -3.56
N ARG A 89 -10.38 5.02 -2.61
CA ARG A 89 -11.56 5.16 -1.76
C ARG A 89 -12.76 5.61 -2.57
N SER A 90 -12.61 6.65 -3.40
CA SER A 90 -13.68 7.12 -4.30
C SER A 90 -14.11 6.03 -5.29
N SER A 91 -13.15 5.29 -5.87
CA SER A 91 -13.46 4.15 -6.74
C SER A 91 -14.26 3.05 -6.02
N GLY A 92 -13.94 2.79 -4.75
CA GLY A 92 -14.68 1.83 -3.91
C GLY A 92 -16.11 2.28 -3.66
N GLU A 93 -16.31 3.54 -3.25
CA GLU A 93 -17.62 4.14 -3.01
C GLU A 93 -18.50 4.12 -4.30
N GLN A 94 -17.91 4.43 -5.46
CA GLN A 94 -18.58 4.33 -6.76
C GLN A 94 -18.95 2.88 -7.09
N GLY A 95 -18.06 1.92 -6.85
CA GLY A 95 -18.33 0.51 -7.07
C GLY A 95 -19.47 -0.02 -6.20
N GLU A 96 -19.54 0.40 -4.94
CA GLU A 96 -20.64 0.06 -4.03
C GLU A 96 -21.98 0.68 -4.50
N ALA A 97 -21.97 1.95 -4.92
CA ALA A 97 -23.15 2.61 -5.44
C ALA A 97 -23.70 1.92 -6.70
N ILE A 98 -22.81 1.56 -7.64
CA ILE A 98 -23.18 0.81 -8.85
C ILE A 98 -23.75 -0.57 -8.48
N ALA A 99 -23.15 -1.28 -7.54
CA ALA A 99 -23.64 -2.58 -7.09
C ALA A 99 -25.06 -2.47 -6.51
N GLN A 100 -25.34 -1.42 -5.73
CA GLN A 100 -26.70 -1.16 -5.20
C GLN A 100 -27.72 -0.86 -6.30
N ILE A 101 -27.33 -0.12 -7.35
CA ILE A 101 -28.20 0.18 -8.50
C ILE A 101 -28.56 -1.11 -9.24
N ILE A 102 -27.55 -1.97 -9.50
CA ILE A 102 -27.74 -3.27 -10.15
C ILE A 102 -28.74 -4.13 -9.36
N ASP A 103 -28.56 -4.21 -8.02
CA ASP A 103 -29.47 -4.98 -7.16
C ASP A 103 -30.89 -4.47 -7.18
N LYS A 104 -31.09 -3.16 -7.11
CA LYS A 104 -32.44 -2.54 -7.13
C LYS A 104 -33.12 -2.61 -8.49
N SER A 105 -32.33 -2.61 -9.57
CA SER A 105 -32.88 -2.63 -10.95
C SER A 105 -33.14 -4.05 -11.47
N GLY A 106 -32.74 -5.09 -10.74
CA GLY A 106 -32.87 -6.49 -11.19
C GLY A 106 -32.03 -6.83 -12.42
N LEU A 107 -31.01 -6.03 -12.73
CA LEU A 107 -30.15 -6.23 -13.90
C LEU A 107 -29.22 -7.44 -13.68
N SER A 108 -29.16 -8.34 -14.67
CA SER A 108 -28.24 -9.49 -14.66
C SER A 108 -26.87 -9.13 -15.26
N VAL A 109 -26.15 -8.19 -14.62
CA VAL A 109 -24.79 -7.78 -15.00
C VAL A 109 -23.81 -8.05 -13.87
N ALA A 110 -22.53 -8.27 -14.22
CA ALA A 110 -21.48 -8.50 -13.22
C ALA A 110 -21.29 -7.23 -12.37
N LYS A 111 -21.30 -7.39 -11.03
CA LYS A 111 -21.03 -6.30 -10.12
C LYS A 111 -19.56 -5.87 -10.20
N PRO A 112 -19.27 -4.55 -10.18
CA PRO A 112 -17.89 -4.07 -10.16
C PRO A 112 -17.18 -4.49 -8.88
N ARG A 113 -15.85 -4.65 -8.95
CA ARG A 113 -15.04 -4.85 -7.77
C ARG A 113 -14.97 -3.53 -6.99
N ALA A 114 -15.54 -3.48 -5.81
CA ALA A 114 -15.32 -2.37 -4.88
C ALA A 114 -13.91 -2.51 -4.27
N ALA A 115 -12.98 -1.68 -4.74
CA ALA A 115 -11.66 -1.59 -4.13
C ALA A 115 -11.78 -0.79 -2.82
N ARG A 116 -11.55 -1.41 -1.66
CA ARG A 116 -11.42 -0.66 -0.41
C ARG A 116 -10.17 0.22 -0.48
N GLY A 117 -10.37 1.55 -0.42
CA GLY A 117 -9.28 2.48 -0.19
C GLY A 117 -8.67 2.31 1.20
N HIS A 118 -7.62 3.06 1.46
CA HIS A 118 -6.97 3.12 2.77
C HIS A 118 -7.46 4.34 3.57
N THR A 119 -7.51 4.22 4.89
CA THR A 119 -7.65 5.36 5.78
C THR A 119 -6.33 6.14 5.87
N PRO A 120 -6.34 7.43 6.19
CA PRO A 120 -5.11 8.20 6.41
C PRO A 120 -4.17 7.54 7.44
N LEU A 121 -4.73 6.95 8.50
CA LEU A 121 -3.96 6.23 9.52
C LEU A 121 -3.22 5.02 8.94
N GLU A 122 -3.89 4.20 8.12
CA GLU A 122 -3.26 3.04 7.47
C GLU A 122 -2.11 3.46 6.55
N VAL A 123 -2.23 4.62 5.89
CA VAL A 123 -1.17 5.19 5.05
C VAL A 123 -0.03 5.73 5.90
N CYS A 124 -0.31 6.45 6.98
CA CYS A 124 0.73 6.93 7.90
C CYS A 124 1.54 5.77 8.51
N VAL A 125 0.86 4.72 8.99
CA VAL A 125 1.55 3.53 9.53
C VAL A 125 2.39 2.84 8.44
N GLY A 126 1.86 2.75 7.22
CA GLY A 126 2.61 2.23 6.07
C GLY A 126 3.86 3.06 5.76
N ALA A 127 3.73 4.39 5.72
CA ALA A 127 4.84 5.31 5.49
C ALA A 127 5.93 5.16 6.56
N THR A 128 5.54 5.15 7.84
CA THR A 128 6.47 4.94 8.96
C THR A 128 7.21 3.61 8.86
N LEU A 129 6.49 2.54 8.53
CA LEU A 129 7.10 1.23 8.28
C LEU A 129 8.12 1.31 7.14
N GLY A 130 7.77 1.97 6.04
CA GLY A 130 8.66 2.16 4.90
C GLY A 130 9.94 2.91 5.26
N LEU A 131 9.80 4.02 6.00
CA LEU A 131 10.95 4.79 6.48
C LEU A 131 11.91 3.93 7.31
N LEU A 132 11.39 3.13 8.24
CA LEU A 132 12.18 2.24 9.08
C LEU A 132 12.90 1.14 8.25
N VAL A 133 12.16 0.47 7.36
CA VAL A 133 12.74 -0.58 6.52
C VAL A 133 13.80 -0.03 5.56
N GLY A 134 13.53 1.11 4.92
CA GLY A 134 14.50 1.76 4.03
C GLY A 134 15.78 2.14 4.75
N TYR A 135 15.66 2.67 5.97
CA TYR A 135 16.80 3.00 6.82
C TYR A 135 17.62 1.76 7.17
N VAL A 136 16.96 0.70 7.64
CA VAL A 136 17.63 -0.56 7.98
C VAL A 136 18.35 -1.14 6.76
N VAL A 137 17.66 -1.26 5.63
CA VAL A 137 18.23 -1.78 4.38
C VAL A 137 19.47 -0.99 3.98
N PHE A 138 19.43 0.35 4.05
CA PHE A 138 20.56 1.18 3.68
C PHE A 138 21.82 0.89 4.50
N TYR A 139 21.68 0.63 5.80
CA TYR A 139 22.84 0.39 6.68
C TYR A 139 23.37 -1.05 6.67
N ILE A 140 22.54 -2.02 6.27
CA ILE A 140 22.97 -3.43 6.26
C ILE A 140 23.48 -3.90 4.90
N THR A 141 23.31 -3.08 3.84
CA THR A 141 23.73 -3.41 2.46
C THR A 141 24.61 -2.33 1.85
#